data_3299bf00c41a538c49406df436caeb6e
#
_entry.id   3299bf00c41a538c49406df436caeb6e
#
_cell.length_a   1.000
_cell.length_b   1.000
_cell.length_c   1.000
_cell.angle_alpha   90.00
_cell.angle_beta   90.00
_cell.angle_gamma   90.00
#
_symmetry.space_group_name_H-M   'P 1'
#
loop_
_entity.id
_entity.type
_entity.pdbx_description
1 polymer ?
#
loop_
_entity_poly.entity_id
_entity_poly.type
_entity_poly.pdbx_seq_one_letter_code
_entity_poly.pdbx_strand_id
1 'polypeptide(L)'
;MADIAASVLAKLKNKAKASGISYQQCLQLFFQEEFLRRLAGSKYTENFVLKGGLFIYTLTNFESRATVDVDFLMRGLNNDLARMDEIIAEILAVDTGNDFVTFKAAKTEPIAIQRKYHGISTQITGYIKNVRVPFNVDIGVGDVIVPNAQRRNIQTQLDGYEQPEILTYSLESTIAEKFDAILQRLELTGRMKDFYDIYYLSRTFDFDGLKLQTAIQETLQNRGTAYDTNSFHRVLALADDEDMQTKWRYFLRTLGNPPIAFADVMGEIKLFLFPVWETILADKKLLRNWDPLIKSWK
;
A
#
# COMPACT_ATOMS: atom_id res chain seq x y z
N MET A 1 4.20 27.45 -28.87
CA MET A 1 3.42 26.68 -27.87
C MET A 1 4.26 26.53 -26.62
N ALA A 2 3.67 26.70 -25.43
CA ALA A 2 4.40 26.50 -24.19
C ALA A 2 4.84 25.03 -24.08
N ASP A 3 6.08 24.79 -23.64
CA ASP A 3 6.63 23.46 -23.43
C ASP A 3 6.03 22.85 -22.14
N ILE A 4 4.91 22.16 -22.30
CA ILE A 4 4.16 21.56 -21.17
C ILE A 4 5.07 20.60 -20.38
N ALA A 5 5.86 19.78 -21.05
CA ALA A 5 6.78 18.84 -20.41
C ALA A 5 7.81 19.53 -19.50
N ALA A 6 8.42 20.62 -19.99
CA ALA A 6 9.37 21.41 -19.19
C ALA A 6 8.67 22.08 -18.00
N SER A 7 7.45 22.60 -18.21
CA SER A 7 6.64 23.21 -17.14
C SER A 7 6.33 22.19 -16.03
N VAL A 8 5.92 20.98 -16.39
CA VAL A 8 5.63 19.91 -15.41
C VAL A 8 6.87 19.52 -14.60
N LEU A 9 8.00 19.33 -15.26
CA LEU A 9 9.27 19.02 -14.56
C LEU A 9 9.67 20.13 -13.58
N ALA A 10 9.45 21.41 -13.97
CA ALA A 10 9.70 22.54 -13.10
C ALA A 10 8.75 22.57 -11.88
N LYS A 11 7.45 22.31 -12.09
CA LYS A 11 6.45 22.21 -11.00
C LYS A 11 6.82 21.10 -10.01
N LEU A 12 7.18 19.89 -10.51
CA LEU A 12 7.63 18.78 -9.66
C LEU A 12 8.89 19.11 -8.86
N LYS A 13 9.84 19.82 -9.47
CA LYS A 13 11.04 20.29 -8.76
C LYS A 13 10.71 21.30 -7.65
N ASN A 14 9.76 22.21 -7.90
CA ASN A 14 9.29 23.16 -6.89
C ASN A 14 8.52 22.45 -5.77
N LYS A 15 7.67 21.47 -6.11
CA LYS A 15 6.96 20.63 -5.13
C LYS A 15 7.95 19.89 -4.21
N ALA A 16 8.99 19.29 -4.76
CA ALA A 16 10.03 18.63 -4.00
C ALA A 16 10.70 19.57 -2.97
N LYS A 17 11.03 20.79 -3.40
CA LYS A 17 11.60 21.81 -2.50
C LYS A 17 10.64 22.24 -1.39
N ALA A 18 9.35 22.35 -1.70
CA ALA A 18 8.34 22.80 -0.74
C ALA A 18 7.94 21.73 0.27
N SER A 19 7.89 20.45 -0.16
CA SER A 19 7.46 19.33 0.68
C SER A 19 8.58 18.62 1.43
N GLY A 20 9.86 18.90 1.10
CA GLY A 20 11.01 18.20 1.69
C GLY A 20 11.25 16.78 1.17
N ILE A 21 10.39 16.27 0.27
CA ILE A 21 10.62 14.97 -0.39
C ILE A 21 11.58 15.11 -1.56
N SER A 22 12.28 14.04 -1.94
CA SER A 22 13.24 14.10 -3.03
C SER A 22 12.53 14.36 -4.39
N TYR A 23 13.23 15.02 -5.31
CA TYR A 23 12.73 15.22 -6.67
C TYR A 23 12.44 13.90 -7.39
N GLN A 24 13.27 12.88 -7.11
CA GLN A 24 13.06 11.53 -7.64
C GLN A 24 11.73 10.92 -7.17
N GLN A 25 11.37 11.11 -5.90
CA GLN A 25 10.08 10.64 -5.36
C GLN A 25 8.90 11.40 -5.97
N CYS A 26 9.02 12.73 -6.18
CA CYS A 26 7.98 13.50 -6.88
C CYS A 26 7.78 13.03 -8.32
N LEU A 27 8.87 12.76 -9.05
CA LEU A 27 8.81 12.21 -10.41
C LEU A 27 8.13 10.84 -10.42
N GLN A 28 8.52 9.97 -9.52
CA GLN A 28 7.98 8.62 -9.42
C GLN A 28 6.48 8.64 -9.14
N LEU A 29 6.05 9.42 -8.14
CA LEU A 29 4.63 9.58 -7.83
C LEU A 29 3.86 10.12 -9.05
N PHE A 30 4.40 11.09 -9.79
CA PHE A 30 3.76 11.62 -10.98
C PHE A 30 3.53 10.56 -12.07
N PHE A 31 4.51 9.67 -12.30
CA PHE A 31 4.34 8.55 -13.23
C PHE A 31 3.36 7.50 -12.69
N GLN A 32 3.36 7.24 -11.40
CA GLN A 32 2.37 6.35 -10.78
C GLN A 32 0.94 6.92 -10.93
N GLU A 33 0.74 8.22 -10.67
CA GLU A 33 -0.54 8.90 -10.89
C GLU A 33 -0.99 8.82 -12.35
N GLU A 34 -0.07 8.99 -13.30
CA GLU A 34 -0.38 8.88 -14.72
C GLU A 34 -0.76 7.44 -15.11
N PHE A 35 -0.10 6.44 -14.55
CA PHE A 35 -0.50 5.05 -14.71
C PHE A 35 -1.92 4.81 -14.17
N LEU A 36 -2.24 5.36 -12.99
CA LEU A 36 -3.59 5.24 -12.41
C LEU A 36 -4.66 5.93 -13.28
N ARG A 37 -4.36 7.09 -13.89
CA ARG A 37 -5.27 7.76 -14.85
C ARG A 37 -5.55 6.86 -16.06
N ARG A 38 -4.51 6.24 -16.63
CA ARG A 38 -4.67 5.32 -17.75
C ARG A 38 -5.46 4.07 -17.36
N LEU A 39 -5.22 3.53 -16.16
CA LEU A 39 -6.03 2.43 -15.63
C LEU A 39 -7.50 2.84 -15.48
N ALA A 40 -7.78 4.01 -14.92
CA ALA A 40 -9.14 4.52 -14.72
C ALA A 40 -9.90 4.69 -16.05
N GLY A 41 -9.21 5.13 -17.12
CA GLY A 41 -9.78 5.22 -18.48
C GLY A 41 -9.81 3.91 -19.27
N SER A 42 -9.27 2.81 -18.72
CA SER A 42 -9.24 1.53 -19.40
C SER A 42 -10.47 0.68 -19.12
N LYS A 43 -10.70 -0.35 -19.95
CA LYS A 43 -11.73 -1.37 -19.69
C LYS A 43 -11.44 -2.26 -18.46
N TYR A 44 -10.26 -2.11 -17.84
CA TYR A 44 -9.79 -2.93 -16.73
C TYR A 44 -9.97 -2.27 -15.36
N THR A 45 -10.54 -1.08 -15.27
CA THR A 45 -10.72 -0.33 -14.01
C THR A 45 -11.44 -1.12 -12.91
N GLU A 46 -12.36 -2.04 -13.29
CA GLU A 46 -13.07 -2.90 -12.33
C GLU A 46 -12.27 -4.14 -11.89
N ASN A 47 -11.19 -4.44 -12.59
CA ASN A 47 -10.39 -5.64 -12.33
C ASN A 47 -9.22 -5.41 -11.40
N PHE A 48 -8.76 -4.17 -11.24
CA PHE A 48 -7.60 -3.83 -10.43
C PHE A 48 -8.00 -3.00 -9.22
N VAL A 49 -7.70 -3.51 -8.03
CA VAL A 49 -7.98 -2.84 -6.75
C VAL A 49 -6.67 -2.38 -6.16
N LEU A 50 -6.44 -1.06 -6.09
CA LEU A 50 -5.23 -0.47 -5.53
C LEU A 50 -5.10 -0.80 -4.06
N LYS A 51 -3.90 -1.25 -3.65
CA LYS A 51 -3.56 -1.57 -2.26
C LYS A 51 -2.15 -1.09 -1.91
N GLY A 52 -1.65 -1.54 -0.78
CA GLY A 52 -0.25 -1.31 -0.40
C GLY A 52 0.10 0.15 -0.09
N GLY A 53 1.37 0.48 -0.30
CA GLY A 53 1.92 1.77 0.11
C GLY A 53 1.33 2.96 -0.63
N LEU A 54 1.09 2.83 -1.94
CA LEU A 54 0.55 3.94 -2.74
C LEU A 54 -0.89 4.27 -2.34
N PHE A 55 -1.72 3.25 -2.05
CA PHE A 55 -3.06 3.48 -1.50
C PHE A 55 -3.01 4.30 -0.21
N ILE A 56 -2.17 3.91 0.76
CA ILE A 56 -2.03 4.63 2.03
C ILE A 56 -1.53 6.07 1.78
N TYR A 57 -0.50 6.23 0.95
CA TYR A 57 0.13 7.52 0.67
C TYR A 57 -0.84 8.52 0.05
N THR A 58 -1.63 8.09 -0.94
CA THR A 58 -2.64 8.94 -1.58
C THR A 58 -3.85 9.20 -0.68
N LEU A 59 -4.28 8.22 0.12
CA LEU A 59 -5.40 8.38 1.06
C LEU A 59 -5.09 9.38 2.17
N THR A 60 -3.82 9.53 2.53
CA THR A 60 -3.35 10.43 3.59
C THR A 60 -2.82 11.77 3.05
N ASN A 61 -3.22 12.18 1.85
CA ASN A 61 -2.77 13.42 1.21
C ASN A 61 -1.24 13.56 1.19
N PHE A 62 -0.54 12.42 0.96
CA PHE A 62 0.92 12.32 0.90
C PHE A 62 1.65 12.58 2.24
N GLU A 63 0.94 12.45 3.38
CA GLU A 63 1.52 12.65 4.71
C GLU A 63 2.14 11.37 5.29
N SER A 64 1.72 10.18 4.83
CA SER A 64 2.35 8.93 5.22
C SER A 64 3.70 8.72 4.50
N ARG A 65 4.29 7.54 4.62
CA ARG A 65 5.53 7.25 3.92
C ARG A 65 5.33 7.11 2.40
N ALA A 66 6.23 7.68 1.62
CA ALA A 66 6.29 7.47 0.18
C ALA A 66 6.57 5.98 -0.16
N THR A 67 6.17 5.58 -1.35
CA THR A 67 6.38 4.21 -1.87
C THR A 67 6.94 4.22 -3.27
N VAL A 68 7.64 3.14 -3.61
CA VAL A 68 8.26 2.94 -4.92
C VAL A 68 7.36 2.14 -5.84
N ASP A 69 6.63 1.17 -5.29
CA ASP A 69 5.85 0.19 -6.05
C ASP A 69 4.36 0.57 -6.05
N VAL A 70 3.67 0.11 -7.08
CA VAL A 70 2.20 0.18 -7.18
C VAL A 70 1.66 -1.23 -7.00
N ASP A 71 0.96 -1.45 -5.91
CA ASP A 71 0.41 -2.76 -5.57
C ASP A 71 -1.08 -2.85 -5.92
N PHE A 72 -1.48 -3.92 -6.61
CA PHE A 72 -2.88 -4.22 -6.91
C PHE A 72 -3.29 -5.61 -6.43
N LEU A 73 -4.58 -5.77 -6.13
CA LEU A 73 -5.27 -7.04 -6.19
C LEU A 73 -6.04 -7.13 -7.51
N MET A 74 -5.79 -8.19 -8.27
CA MET A 74 -6.53 -8.46 -9.51
C MET A 74 -7.74 -9.35 -9.23
N ARG A 75 -8.85 -9.04 -9.89
CA ARG A 75 -10.12 -9.76 -9.79
C ARG A 75 -10.68 -10.08 -11.18
N GLY A 76 -11.30 -11.25 -11.31
CA GLY A 76 -12.08 -11.61 -12.51
C GLY A 76 -11.26 -11.78 -13.79
N LEU A 77 -9.93 -11.83 -13.69
CA LEU A 77 -9.04 -12.07 -14.83
C LEU A 77 -8.14 -13.27 -14.52
N ASN A 78 -7.66 -13.93 -15.58
CA ASN A 78 -6.66 -14.97 -15.47
C ASN A 78 -5.28 -14.33 -15.26
N ASN A 79 -4.44 -14.90 -14.37
CA ASN A 79 -3.08 -14.48 -14.08
C ASN A 79 -2.03 -15.08 -15.03
N ASP A 80 -2.42 -15.40 -16.26
CA ASP A 80 -1.50 -15.80 -17.32
C ASP A 80 -0.55 -14.64 -17.68
N LEU A 81 0.75 -14.91 -17.74
CA LEU A 81 1.76 -13.88 -17.94
C LEU A 81 1.65 -13.17 -19.30
N ALA A 82 1.40 -13.93 -20.37
CA ALA A 82 1.27 -13.36 -21.72
C ALA A 82 0.02 -12.47 -21.79
N ARG A 83 -1.07 -12.92 -21.19
CA ARG A 83 -2.29 -12.11 -21.10
C ARG A 83 -2.07 -10.85 -20.27
N MET A 84 -1.25 -10.91 -19.23
CA MET A 84 -0.93 -9.73 -18.41
C MET A 84 -0.07 -8.72 -19.18
N ASP A 85 0.90 -9.18 -19.97
CA ASP A 85 1.67 -8.29 -20.86
C ASP A 85 0.74 -7.50 -21.81
N GLU A 86 -0.27 -8.16 -22.40
CA GLU A 86 -1.28 -7.51 -23.23
C GLU A 86 -2.13 -6.49 -22.44
N ILE A 87 -2.61 -6.87 -21.26
CA ILE A 87 -3.42 -5.99 -20.40
C ILE A 87 -2.64 -4.73 -20.00
N ILE A 88 -1.40 -4.88 -19.58
CA ILE A 88 -0.54 -3.74 -19.24
C ILE A 88 -0.31 -2.86 -20.48
N ALA A 89 -0.02 -3.45 -21.63
CA ALA A 89 0.15 -2.69 -22.87
C ALA A 89 -1.13 -1.90 -23.23
N GLU A 90 -2.31 -2.52 -23.12
CA GLU A 90 -3.59 -1.86 -23.37
C GLU A 90 -3.85 -0.70 -22.39
N ILE A 91 -3.54 -0.87 -21.09
CA ILE A 91 -3.64 0.20 -20.09
C ILE A 91 -2.69 1.35 -20.44
N LEU A 92 -1.44 1.06 -20.77
CA LEU A 92 -0.44 2.07 -21.09
C LEU A 92 -0.75 2.83 -22.41
N ALA A 93 -1.58 2.27 -23.28
CA ALA A 93 -2.02 2.89 -24.53
C ALA A 93 -3.23 3.83 -24.36
N VAL A 94 -3.86 3.88 -23.20
CA VAL A 94 -5.02 4.77 -22.95
C VAL A 94 -4.57 6.22 -23.05
N ASP A 95 -5.31 7.00 -23.85
CA ASP A 95 -5.10 8.43 -23.97
C ASP A 95 -5.70 9.18 -22.77
N THR A 96 -4.87 9.95 -22.08
CA THR A 96 -5.24 10.80 -20.94
C THR A 96 -5.07 12.30 -21.25
N GLY A 97 -4.78 12.64 -22.50
CA GLY A 97 -4.42 14.02 -22.90
C GLY A 97 -3.02 14.45 -22.46
N ASN A 98 -2.24 13.55 -21.85
CA ASN A 98 -0.87 13.82 -21.37
C ASN A 98 0.18 13.26 -22.36
N ASP A 99 0.13 13.71 -23.62
CA ASP A 99 1.00 13.21 -24.72
C ASP A 99 2.51 13.36 -24.45
N PHE A 100 2.87 14.22 -23.49
CA PHE A 100 4.26 14.41 -23.08
C PHE A 100 4.79 13.29 -22.16
N VAL A 101 3.91 12.38 -21.69
CA VAL A 101 4.27 11.20 -20.90
C VAL A 101 4.19 9.94 -21.73
N THR A 102 5.27 9.21 -21.80
CA THR A 102 5.28 7.89 -22.43
C THR A 102 5.74 6.83 -21.46
N PHE A 103 5.31 5.57 -21.69
CA PHE A 103 5.70 4.42 -20.88
C PHE A 103 6.30 3.32 -21.72
N LYS A 104 7.23 2.56 -21.11
CA LYS A 104 7.69 1.27 -21.63
C LYS A 104 7.56 0.24 -20.50
N ALA A 105 6.88 -0.86 -20.75
CA ALA A 105 6.84 -2.00 -19.87
C ALA A 105 7.95 -2.99 -20.22
N ALA A 106 8.56 -3.60 -19.22
CA ALA A 106 9.35 -4.80 -19.37
C ALA A 106 8.41 -6.02 -19.43
N LYS A 107 8.97 -7.19 -19.72
CA LYS A 107 8.22 -8.45 -19.65
C LYS A 107 7.74 -8.72 -18.22
N THR A 108 6.52 -9.18 -18.10
CA THR A 108 5.92 -9.57 -16.83
C THR A 108 6.57 -10.84 -16.28
N GLU A 109 6.86 -10.83 -14.99
CA GLU A 109 7.49 -11.93 -14.27
C GLU A 109 6.64 -12.40 -13.08
N PRO A 110 6.66 -13.70 -12.73
CA PRO A 110 5.98 -14.19 -11.55
C PRO A 110 6.72 -13.78 -10.27
N ILE A 111 5.97 -13.40 -9.23
CA ILE A 111 6.50 -13.16 -7.89
C ILE A 111 5.82 -14.09 -6.88
N ALA A 112 6.50 -14.35 -5.75
CA ALA A 112 5.98 -15.21 -4.67
C ALA A 112 5.58 -16.62 -5.16
N ILE A 113 6.43 -17.26 -5.95
CA ILE A 113 6.21 -18.57 -6.61
C ILE A 113 5.82 -19.68 -5.61
N GLN A 114 6.18 -19.54 -4.33
CA GLN A 114 5.87 -20.51 -3.28
C GLN A 114 4.42 -20.43 -2.78
N ARG A 115 3.65 -19.40 -3.16
CA ARG A 115 2.24 -19.26 -2.77
C ARG A 115 1.33 -20.06 -3.70
N LYS A 116 0.19 -20.50 -3.18
CA LYS A 116 -0.85 -21.20 -3.97
C LYS A 116 -1.25 -20.43 -5.23
N TYR A 117 -1.31 -19.10 -5.13
CA TYR A 117 -1.52 -18.20 -6.25
C TYR A 117 -0.31 -17.26 -6.35
N HIS A 118 0.39 -17.32 -7.48
CA HIS A 118 1.54 -16.49 -7.74
C HIS A 118 1.09 -15.05 -8.00
N GLY A 119 1.78 -14.09 -7.39
CA GLY A 119 1.69 -12.71 -7.82
C GLY A 119 2.49 -12.50 -9.12
N ILE A 120 2.29 -11.36 -9.72
CA ILE A 120 2.91 -10.95 -10.98
C ILE A 120 3.52 -9.57 -10.78
N SER A 121 4.70 -9.32 -11.36
CA SER A 121 5.34 -8.01 -11.34
C SER A 121 5.71 -7.58 -12.75
N THR A 122 5.42 -6.33 -13.10
CA THR A 122 5.85 -5.71 -14.35
C THR A 122 6.60 -4.43 -14.03
N GLN A 123 7.86 -4.33 -14.47
CA GLN A 123 8.59 -3.08 -14.37
C GLN A 123 8.15 -2.15 -15.51
N ILE A 124 7.68 -0.95 -15.14
CA ILE A 124 7.31 0.11 -16.07
C ILE A 124 8.31 1.25 -15.94
N THR A 125 8.75 1.80 -17.06
CA THR A 125 9.57 3.01 -17.08
C THR A 125 8.78 4.14 -17.70
N GLY A 126 8.56 5.21 -16.94
CA GLY A 126 7.95 6.44 -17.41
C GLY A 126 9.00 7.41 -17.97
N TYR A 127 8.62 8.14 -19.01
CA TYR A 127 9.47 9.10 -19.70
C TYR A 127 8.77 10.44 -19.87
N ILE A 128 9.49 11.52 -19.54
CA ILE A 128 9.16 12.90 -19.92
C ILE A 128 10.45 13.53 -20.44
N LYS A 129 10.54 13.84 -21.74
CA LYS A 129 11.79 14.28 -22.39
C LYS A 129 12.93 13.28 -22.11
N ASN A 130 14.01 13.78 -21.49
CA ASN A 130 15.19 12.98 -21.12
C ASN A 130 15.10 12.36 -19.72
N VAL A 131 14.03 12.66 -18.96
CA VAL A 131 13.80 12.08 -17.65
C VAL A 131 13.20 10.70 -17.82
N ARG A 132 13.74 9.72 -17.09
CA ARG A 132 13.22 8.35 -17.04
C ARG A 132 13.16 7.89 -15.60
N VAL A 133 12.06 7.26 -15.22
CA VAL A 133 11.85 6.73 -13.87
C VAL A 133 11.21 5.35 -13.94
N PRO A 134 11.89 4.30 -13.49
CA PRO A 134 11.30 2.98 -13.37
C PRO A 134 10.50 2.86 -12.08
N PHE A 135 9.41 2.09 -12.12
CA PHE A 135 8.65 1.61 -10.97
C PHE A 135 8.05 0.25 -11.30
N ASN A 136 7.70 -0.52 -10.26
CA ASN A 136 7.05 -1.81 -10.45
C ASN A 136 5.54 -1.68 -10.24
N VAL A 137 4.79 -2.45 -11.02
CA VAL A 137 3.38 -2.74 -10.81
C VAL A 137 3.29 -4.19 -10.36
N ASP A 138 2.98 -4.38 -9.08
CA ASP A 138 2.89 -5.68 -8.44
C ASP A 138 1.41 -6.08 -8.30
N ILE A 139 1.05 -7.22 -8.85
CA ILE A 139 -0.33 -7.69 -8.95
C ILE A 139 -0.47 -8.98 -8.18
N GLY A 140 -1.19 -8.93 -7.06
CA GLY A 140 -1.59 -10.11 -6.31
C GLY A 140 -2.93 -10.65 -6.79
N VAL A 141 -3.18 -11.92 -6.51
CA VAL A 141 -4.46 -12.60 -6.79
C VAL A 141 -4.90 -13.41 -5.57
N GLY A 142 -6.20 -13.62 -5.43
CA GLY A 142 -6.77 -14.52 -4.43
C GLY A 142 -6.91 -13.95 -3.02
N ASP A 143 -6.46 -12.73 -2.73
CA ASP A 143 -6.70 -12.09 -1.44
C ASP A 143 -8.17 -11.66 -1.28
N VAL A 144 -8.65 -11.60 -0.03
CA VAL A 144 -9.99 -11.15 0.32
C VAL A 144 -10.00 -9.67 0.69
N ILE A 145 -11.12 -8.98 0.45
CA ILE A 145 -11.31 -7.59 0.89
C ILE A 145 -12.55 -7.49 1.77
N VAL A 146 -12.38 -7.01 2.98
CA VAL A 146 -13.45 -6.84 3.98
C VAL A 146 -13.51 -5.36 4.40
N PRO A 147 -14.72 -4.73 4.39
CA PRO A 147 -15.98 -5.30 3.94
C PRO A 147 -16.07 -5.47 2.41
N ASN A 148 -15.53 -4.53 1.63
CA ASN A 148 -15.52 -4.53 0.16
C ASN A 148 -14.50 -3.54 -0.36
N ALA A 149 -14.09 -3.70 -1.62
CA ALA A 149 -13.35 -2.66 -2.33
C ALA A 149 -14.19 -1.37 -2.43
N GLN A 150 -13.53 -0.23 -2.32
CA GLN A 150 -14.18 1.08 -2.36
C GLN A 150 -13.68 1.88 -3.55
N ARG A 151 -14.59 2.50 -4.27
CA ARG A 151 -14.24 3.42 -5.36
C ARG A 151 -13.85 4.77 -4.76
N ARG A 152 -12.68 5.29 -5.15
CA ARG A 152 -12.13 6.54 -4.62
C ARG A 152 -11.46 7.36 -5.72
N ASN A 153 -11.58 8.68 -5.60
CA ASN A 153 -10.73 9.61 -6.34
C ASN A 153 -9.35 9.65 -5.69
N ILE A 154 -8.32 9.33 -6.46
CA ILE A 154 -6.94 9.35 -5.99
C ILE A 154 -6.39 10.77 -6.08
N GLN A 155 -5.93 11.29 -4.96
CA GLN A 155 -5.31 12.61 -4.89
C GLN A 155 -4.06 12.68 -5.78
N THR A 156 -3.87 13.80 -6.45
CA THR A 156 -2.72 14.08 -7.31
C THR A 156 -1.83 15.16 -6.69
N GLN A 157 -0.52 15.04 -6.88
CA GLN A 157 0.43 15.96 -6.27
C GLN A 157 0.49 17.33 -6.94
N LEU A 158 0.06 17.43 -8.20
CA LEU A 158 0.00 18.69 -8.94
C LEU A 158 -1.46 19.08 -9.24
N ASP A 159 -1.77 20.35 -9.05
CA ASP A 159 -3.06 20.92 -9.43
C ASP A 159 -3.24 20.93 -10.95
N GLY A 160 -4.49 20.80 -11.39
CA GLY A 160 -4.87 20.84 -12.80
C GLY A 160 -4.77 19.49 -13.52
N TYR A 161 -4.50 18.40 -12.80
CA TYR A 161 -4.57 17.04 -13.30
C TYR A 161 -5.84 16.35 -12.81
N GLU A 162 -6.44 15.55 -13.68
CA GLU A 162 -7.58 14.72 -13.34
C GLU A 162 -7.20 13.72 -12.24
N GLN A 163 -8.04 13.63 -11.21
CA GLN A 163 -7.92 12.64 -10.16
C GLN A 163 -8.55 11.33 -10.66
N PRO A 164 -7.76 10.27 -10.84
CA PRO A 164 -8.33 9.00 -11.32
C PRO A 164 -9.26 8.39 -10.28
N GLU A 165 -10.43 7.96 -10.73
CA GLU A 165 -11.38 7.22 -9.91
C GLU A 165 -11.16 5.72 -10.11
N ILE A 166 -10.67 5.02 -9.08
CA ILE A 166 -10.35 3.59 -9.12
C ILE A 166 -10.85 2.85 -7.89
N LEU A 167 -10.89 1.53 -7.99
CA LEU A 167 -11.13 0.67 -6.84
C LEU A 167 -9.91 0.62 -5.93
N THR A 168 -10.14 0.70 -4.62
CA THR A 168 -9.12 0.63 -3.58
C THR A 168 -9.48 -0.36 -2.50
N TYR A 169 -8.49 -0.83 -1.75
CA TYR A 169 -8.70 -1.62 -0.55
C TYR A 169 -9.50 -0.85 0.50
N SER A 170 -10.08 -1.62 1.45
CA SER A 170 -10.49 -1.09 2.74
C SER A 170 -9.28 -0.89 3.66
N LEU A 171 -9.43 -0.04 4.67
CA LEU A 171 -8.40 0.13 5.71
C LEU A 171 -8.27 -1.14 6.55
N GLU A 172 -9.39 -1.82 6.83
CA GLU A 172 -9.43 -3.06 7.60
C GLU A 172 -8.62 -4.18 6.91
N SER A 173 -8.81 -4.39 5.60
CA SER A 173 -8.01 -5.36 4.84
C SER A 173 -6.54 -4.97 4.76
N THR A 174 -6.25 -3.66 4.69
CA THR A 174 -4.87 -3.17 4.72
C THR A 174 -4.18 -3.53 6.04
N ILE A 175 -4.84 -3.31 7.18
CA ILE A 175 -4.33 -3.70 8.50
C ILE A 175 -4.18 -5.23 8.58
N ALA A 176 -5.21 -5.98 8.14
CA ALA A 176 -5.23 -7.43 8.21
C ALA A 176 -4.05 -8.07 7.44
N GLU A 177 -3.76 -7.63 6.21
CA GLU A 177 -2.63 -8.15 5.43
C GLU A 177 -1.26 -7.84 6.06
N LYS A 178 -1.11 -6.66 6.65
CA LYS A 178 0.13 -6.27 7.33
C LYS A 178 0.33 -7.05 8.61
N PHE A 179 -0.73 -7.23 9.38
CA PHE A 179 -0.69 -8.02 10.60
C PHE A 179 -0.40 -9.51 10.30
N ASP A 180 -1.04 -10.08 9.27
CA ASP A 180 -0.74 -11.42 8.79
C ASP A 180 0.74 -11.57 8.39
N ALA A 181 1.30 -10.61 7.66
CA ALA A 181 2.71 -10.64 7.26
C ALA A 181 3.67 -10.59 8.46
N ILE A 182 3.30 -9.89 9.53
CA ILE A 182 4.06 -9.85 10.79
C ILE A 182 3.96 -11.21 11.50
N LEU A 183 2.76 -11.76 11.64
CA LEU A 183 2.52 -13.06 12.26
C LEU A 183 3.28 -14.20 11.58
N GLN A 184 3.33 -14.20 10.24
CA GLN A 184 4.02 -15.27 9.48
C GLN A 184 5.53 -15.20 9.58
N ARG A 185 6.13 -14.06 9.82
CA ARG A 185 7.58 -13.85 9.67
C ARG A 185 8.31 -13.60 10.97
N LEU A 186 7.64 -13.02 11.96
CA LEU A 186 8.22 -12.64 13.25
C LEU A 186 9.63 -12.01 13.09
N GLU A 187 10.65 -12.54 13.78
CA GLU A 187 12.03 -12.04 13.79
C GLU A 187 12.70 -12.06 12.40
N LEU A 188 12.22 -12.91 11.50
CA LEU A 188 12.73 -13.00 10.13
C LEU A 188 12.27 -11.83 9.26
N THR A 189 11.38 -10.98 9.78
CA THR A 189 10.90 -9.84 9.01
C THR A 189 11.94 -8.72 8.91
N GLY A 190 12.15 -8.22 7.70
CA GLY A 190 12.77 -6.91 7.44
C GLY A 190 11.72 -5.82 7.12
N ARG A 191 10.42 -6.14 7.27
CA ARG A 191 9.32 -5.30 6.78
C ARG A 191 8.87 -4.27 7.81
N MET A 192 9.78 -3.43 8.27
CA MET A 192 9.47 -2.35 9.22
C MET A 192 8.32 -1.46 8.75
N LYS A 193 8.12 -1.37 7.44
CA LYS A 193 7.01 -0.64 6.83
C LYS A 193 5.63 -1.15 7.29
N ASP A 194 5.48 -2.45 7.59
CA ASP A 194 4.18 -2.99 8.01
C ASP A 194 3.83 -2.56 9.44
N PHE A 195 4.80 -2.52 10.35
CA PHE A 195 4.62 -1.95 11.70
C PHE A 195 4.31 -0.45 11.64
N TYR A 196 5.07 0.28 10.82
CA TYR A 196 4.85 1.72 10.64
C TYR A 196 3.46 2.02 10.09
N ASP A 197 3.01 1.29 9.07
CA ASP A 197 1.73 1.51 8.44
C ASP A 197 0.56 1.21 9.41
N ILE A 198 0.64 0.11 10.20
CA ILE A 198 -0.36 -0.18 11.25
C ILE A 198 -0.39 0.94 12.29
N TYR A 199 0.77 1.34 12.79
CA TYR A 199 0.91 2.43 13.74
C TYR A 199 0.32 3.73 13.19
N TYR A 200 0.67 4.11 11.96
CA TYR A 200 0.21 5.34 11.33
C TYR A 200 -1.32 5.33 11.13
N LEU A 201 -1.85 4.25 10.57
CA LEU A 201 -3.28 4.13 10.28
C LEU A 201 -4.12 4.11 11.55
N SER A 202 -3.68 3.44 12.61
CA SER A 202 -4.39 3.42 13.90
C SER A 202 -4.48 4.78 14.58
N ARG A 203 -3.55 5.71 14.26
CA ARG A 203 -3.54 7.08 14.80
C ARG A 203 -4.30 8.08 13.93
N THR A 204 -4.63 7.69 12.71
CA THR A 204 -5.19 8.61 11.71
C THR A 204 -6.68 8.34 11.46
N PHE A 205 -7.11 7.09 11.56
CA PHE A 205 -8.45 6.69 11.16
C PHE A 205 -9.22 5.97 12.26
N ASP A 206 -10.54 6.15 12.26
CA ASP A 206 -11.47 5.33 13.01
C ASP A 206 -11.60 3.93 12.40
N PHE A 207 -11.85 2.92 13.24
CA PHE A 207 -12.11 1.55 12.78
C PHE A 207 -13.32 0.97 13.49
N ASP A 208 -14.19 0.34 12.70
CA ASP A 208 -15.24 -0.53 13.22
C ASP A 208 -14.61 -1.86 13.67
N GLY A 209 -14.78 -2.21 14.95
CA GLY A 209 -14.12 -3.38 15.54
C GLY A 209 -14.57 -4.69 14.88
N LEU A 210 -15.86 -4.83 14.54
CA LEU A 210 -16.36 -6.03 13.91
C LEU A 210 -15.80 -6.20 12.49
N LYS A 211 -15.71 -5.11 11.71
CA LYS A 211 -15.14 -5.15 10.37
C LYS A 211 -13.65 -5.48 10.40
N LEU A 212 -12.89 -4.85 11.31
CA LEU A 212 -11.46 -5.13 11.47
C LEU A 212 -11.23 -6.57 11.92
N GLN A 213 -12.00 -7.06 12.88
CA GLN A 213 -11.95 -8.45 13.34
C GLN A 213 -12.21 -9.41 12.16
N THR A 214 -13.28 -9.18 11.41
CA THR A 214 -13.64 -10.00 10.25
C THR A 214 -12.54 -9.98 9.19
N ALA A 215 -11.97 -8.80 8.90
CA ALA A 215 -10.87 -8.67 7.95
C ALA A 215 -9.65 -9.50 8.35
N ILE A 216 -9.27 -9.46 9.64
CA ILE A 216 -8.15 -10.26 10.15
C ILE A 216 -8.46 -11.75 10.05
N GLN A 217 -9.63 -12.20 10.53
CA GLN A 217 -10.03 -13.60 10.49
C GLN A 217 -10.04 -14.17 9.07
N GLU A 218 -10.70 -13.49 8.15
CA GLU A 218 -10.78 -13.92 6.75
C GLU A 218 -9.43 -13.90 6.05
N THR A 219 -8.57 -12.91 6.35
CA THR A 219 -7.21 -12.87 5.79
C THR A 219 -6.37 -14.04 6.27
N LEU A 220 -6.36 -14.33 7.59
CA LEU A 220 -5.62 -15.45 8.16
C LEU A 220 -6.12 -16.78 7.59
N GLN A 221 -7.43 -16.97 7.51
CA GLN A 221 -8.05 -18.16 6.95
C GLN A 221 -7.70 -18.35 5.48
N ASN A 222 -7.87 -17.30 4.67
CA ASN A 222 -7.60 -17.34 3.22
C ASN A 222 -6.13 -17.65 2.91
N ARG A 223 -5.21 -17.12 3.72
CA ARG A 223 -3.77 -17.34 3.55
C ARG A 223 -3.25 -18.59 4.26
N GLY A 224 -4.11 -19.28 5.02
CA GLY A 224 -3.73 -20.49 5.77
C GLY A 224 -2.72 -20.20 6.88
N THR A 225 -2.73 -19.00 7.45
CA THR A 225 -1.82 -18.62 8.53
C THR A 225 -2.23 -19.30 9.81
N ALA A 226 -1.36 -20.20 10.30
CA ALA A 226 -1.56 -20.86 11.58
C ALA A 226 -1.28 -19.90 12.72
N TYR A 227 -2.13 -19.92 13.74
CA TYR A 227 -1.94 -19.13 14.97
C TYR A 227 -2.44 -19.88 16.20
N ASP A 228 -1.94 -19.46 17.35
CA ASP A 228 -2.32 -19.95 18.68
C ASP A 228 -2.51 -18.79 19.66
N THR A 229 -2.83 -19.09 20.90
CA THR A 229 -3.03 -18.10 21.97
C THR A 229 -1.79 -17.23 22.22
N ASN A 230 -0.59 -17.73 21.92
CA ASN A 230 0.67 -17.06 22.16
C ASN A 230 1.17 -16.26 20.94
N SER A 231 0.53 -16.39 19.77
CA SER A 231 1.01 -15.78 18.52
C SER A 231 1.17 -14.26 18.64
N PHE A 232 0.18 -13.57 19.21
CA PHE A 232 0.30 -12.12 19.39
C PHE A 232 1.34 -11.74 20.44
N HIS A 233 1.53 -12.55 21.49
CA HIS A 233 2.59 -12.32 22.48
C HIS A 233 3.99 -12.44 21.86
N ARG A 234 4.20 -13.39 20.92
CA ARG A 234 5.44 -13.46 20.16
C ARG A 234 5.68 -12.20 19.32
N VAL A 235 4.62 -11.66 18.70
CA VAL A 235 4.72 -10.37 17.98
C VAL A 235 5.12 -9.25 18.94
N LEU A 236 4.49 -9.16 20.12
CA LEU A 236 4.81 -8.11 21.09
C LEU A 236 6.25 -8.22 21.63
N ALA A 237 6.78 -9.43 21.77
CA ALA A 237 8.15 -9.68 22.22
C ALA A 237 9.20 -9.12 21.25
N LEU A 238 8.86 -8.87 19.99
CA LEU A 238 9.74 -8.20 19.02
C LEU A 238 10.16 -6.79 19.46
N ALA A 239 9.41 -6.16 20.37
CA ALA A 239 9.75 -4.84 20.92
C ALA A 239 11.11 -4.85 21.63
N ASP A 240 11.46 -5.96 22.27
CA ASP A 240 12.68 -6.15 23.06
C ASP A 240 13.84 -6.73 22.24
N ASP A 241 13.60 -7.11 20.97
CA ASP A 241 14.62 -7.64 20.08
C ASP A 241 15.55 -6.54 19.55
N GLU A 242 16.85 -6.66 19.81
CA GLU A 242 17.85 -5.65 19.43
C GLU A 242 18.01 -5.48 17.90
N ASP A 243 17.87 -6.57 17.14
CA ASP A 243 17.95 -6.54 15.67
C ASP A 243 16.74 -5.80 15.08
N MET A 244 15.54 -6.08 15.59
CA MET A 244 14.31 -5.37 15.21
C MET A 244 14.38 -3.87 15.55
N GLN A 245 14.88 -3.50 16.73
CA GLN A 245 15.11 -2.10 17.09
C GLN A 245 16.14 -1.43 16.16
N THR A 246 17.18 -2.15 15.75
CA THR A 246 18.18 -1.65 14.81
C THR A 246 17.60 -1.48 13.40
N LYS A 247 16.86 -2.46 12.89
CA LYS A 247 16.13 -2.37 11.62
C LYS A 247 15.15 -1.20 11.63
N TRP A 248 14.43 -1.01 12.74
CA TRP A 248 13.50 0.10 12.91
C TRP A 248 14.16 1.47 12.85
N ARG A 249 15.27 1.67 13.60
CA ARG A 249 16.04 2.92 13.56
C ARG A 249 16.54 3.24 12.14
N TYR A 250 17.03 2.22 11.42
CA TYR A 250 17.47 2.40 10.05
C TYR A 250 16.29 2.81 9.14
N PHE A 251 15.16 2.12 9.26
CA PHE A 251 13.95 2.42 8.48
C PHE A 251 13.47 3.86 8.70
N LEU A 252 13.37 4.33 9.94
CA LEU A 252 12.95 5.71 10.24
C LEU A 252 13.89 6.75 9.62
N ARG A 253 15.21 6.50 9.62
CA ARG A 253 16.17 7.39 8.96
C ARG A 253 15.89 7.52 7.46
N THR A 254 15.48 6.44 6.80
CA THR A 254 15.14 6.50 5.36
C THR A 254 13.89 7.33 5.08
N LEU A 255 13.01 7.49 6.06
CA LEU A 255 11.81 8.32 5.96
C LEU A 255 12.07 9.80 6.28
N GLY A 256 13.20 10.13 6.91
CA GLY A 256 13.46 11.47 7.43
C GLY A 256 12.56 11.87 8.62
N ASN A 257 11.88 10.91 9.24
CA ASN A 257 10.98 11.15 10.36
C ASN A 257 11.74 11.31 11.69
N PRO A 258 11.17 12.05 12.67
CA PRO A 258 11.68 12.09 14.02
C PRO A 258 11.84 10.66 14.61
N PRO A 259 12.84 10.42 15.45
CA PRO A 259 13.05 9.12 16.05
C PRO A 259 11.89 8.79 17.01
N ILE A 260 11.29 7.61 16.80
CA ILE A 260 10.30 7.01 17.70
C ILE A 260 10.84 5.64 18.09
N ALA A 261 10.82 5.29 19.38
CA ALA A 261 11.27 3.98 19.81
C ALA A 261 10.35 2.86 19.26
N PHE A 262 10.93 1.73 18.86
CA PHE A 262 10.15 0.60 18.37
C PHE A 262 9.19 0.06 19.44
N ALA A 263 9.60 0.08 20.70
CA ALA A 263 8.77 -0.31 21.83
C ALA A 263 7.50 0.57 21.98
N ASP A 264 7.60 1.88 21.73
CA ASP A 264 6.46 2.79 21.75
C ASP A 264 5.45 2.45 20.65
N VAL A 265 5.95 2.18 19.43
CA VAL A 265 5.13 1.75 18.30
C VAL A 265 4.43 0.43 18.60
N MET A 266 5.15 -0.54 19.16
CA MET A 266 4.59 -1.83 19.55
C MET A 266 3.55 -1.71 20.67
N GLY A 267 3.76 -0.77 21.61
CA GLY A 267 2.78 -0.42 22.64
C GLY A 267 1.46 0.08 22.02
N GLU A 268 1.51 0.95 21.01
CA GLU A 268 0.30 1.44 20.32
C GLU A 268 -0.35 0.35 19.46
N ILE A 269 0.43 -0.47 18.76
CA ILE A 269 -0.09 -1.63 18.02
C ILE A 269 -0.82 -2.59 18.98
N LYS A 270 -0.28 -2.80 20.20
CA LYS A 270 -0.94 -3.60 21.22
C LYS A 270 -2.29 -3.00 21.62
N LEU A 271 -2.36 -1.70 21.92
CA LEU A 271 -3.62 -1.05 22.27
C LEU A 271 -4.68 -1.20 21.17
N PHE A 272 -4.27 -1.14 19.92
CA PHE A 272 -5.15 -1.22 18.77
C PHE A 272 -5.57 -2.66 18.44
N LEU A 273 -4.63 -3.59 18.31
CA LEU A 273 -4.91 -4.94 17.78
C LEU A 273 -5.15 -6.01 18.85
N PHE A 274 -4.64 -5.84 20.07
CA PHE A 274 -4.78 -6.88 21.09
C PHE A 274 -6.23 -7.16 21.49
N PRO A 275 -7.11 -6.14 21.68
CA PRO A 275 -8.53 -6.39 21.94
C PRO A 275 -9.25 -7.11 20.80
N VAL A 276 -8.87 -6.81 19.52
CA VAL A 276 -9.38 -7.54 18.36
C VAL A 276 -8.94 -9.00 18.41
N TRP A 277 -7.66 -9.24 18.71
CA TRP A 277 -7.08 -10.58 18.81
C TRP A 277 -7.73 -11.42 19.91
N GLU A 278 -7.95 -10.85 21.09
CA GLU A 278 -8.64 -11.54 22.20
C GLU A 278 -10.05 -11.97 21.81
N THR A 279 -10.79 -11.14 21.06
CA THR A 279 -12.14 -11.50 20.61
C THR A 279 -12.10 -12.60 19.55
N ILE A 280 -11.07 -12.63 18.67
CA ILE A 280 -10.87 -13.72 17.72
C ILE A 280 -10.64 -15.05 18.45
N LEU A 281 -9.73 -15.06 19.43
CA LEU A 281 -9.41 -16.27 20.21
C LEU A 281 -10.60 -16.77 21.04
N ALA A 282 -11.43 -15.86 21.55
CA ALA A 282 -12.59 -16.16 22.37
C ALA A 282 -13.86 -16.49 21.57
N ASP A 283 -13.80 -16.45 20.23
CA ASP A 283 -14.97 -16.57 19.34
C ASP A 283 -16.10 -15.59 19.71
N LYS A 284 -15.73 -14.34 20.04
CA LYS A 284 -16.65 -13.25 20.38
C LYS A 284 -16.58 -12.15 19.34
N LYS A 285 -17.59 -11.27 19.34
CA LYS A 285 -17.66 -10.11 18.45
C LYS A 285 -17.16 -8.86 19.14
N LEU A 286 -16.28 -8.09 18.49
CA LEU A 286 -15.85 -6.78 18.96
C LEU A 286 -16.83 -5.70 18.46
N LEU A 287 -17.83 -5.39 19.26
CA LEU A 287 -18.88 -4.38 18.97
C LEU A 287 -18.48 -2.99 19.50
N ARG A 288 -17.27 -2.57 19.25
CA ARG A 288 -16.70 -1.27 19.66
C ARG A 288 -16.05 -0.61 18.46
N ASN A 289 -15.90 0.71 18.50
CA ASN A 289 -15.18 1.48 17.49
C ASN A 289 -13.87 2.00 18.07
N TRP A 290 -12.81 1.94 17.26
CA TRP A 290 -11.55 2.56 17.60
C TRP A 290 -11.61 4.05 17.36
N ASP A 291 -11.16 4.82 18.34
CA ASP A 291 -11.02 6.28 18.24
C ASP A 291 -9.53 6.64 18.27
N PRO A 292 -8.97 7.16 17.16
CA PRO A 292 -7.54 7.50 17.03
C PRO A 292 -7.12 8.65 17.94
N LEU A 293 -8.03 9.56 18.31
CA LEU A 293 -7.71 10.73 19.14
C LEU A 293 -7.40 10.35 20.59
N ILE A 294 -8.16 9.41 21.12
CA ILE A 294 -7.97 8.92 22.49
C ILE A 294 -7.27 7.56 22.55
N LYS A 295 -6.97 6.96 21.40
CA LYS A 295 -6.29 5.67 21.24
C LYS A 295 -6.94 4.56 22.05
N SER A 296 -8.24 4.43 21.94
CA SER A 296 -9.00 3.41 22.66
C SER A 296 -10.25 2.95 21.91
N TRP A 297 -10.72 1.76 22.28
CA TRP A 297 -11.97 1.15 21.82
C TRP A 297 -13.14 1.63 22.69
N LYS A 298 -14.13 2.26 22.07
CA LYS A 298 -15.37 2.74 22.70
C LYS A 298 -16.53 1.82 22.41
#